data_57d5b0af099ecbd2d2ccaf663fa19e18
#
_entry.id   57d5b0af099ecbd2d2ccaf663fa19e18
#
_cell.length_a   1.000
_cell.length_b   1.000
_cell.length_c   1.000
_cell.angle_alpha   90.00
_cell.angle_beta   90.00
_cell.angle_gamma   90.00
#
_symmetry.space_group_name_H-M   'P 1'
#
loop_
_entity.id
_entity.type
_entity.pdbx_description
1 polymer ?
#
loop_
_entity_poly.entity_id
_entity_poly.type
_entity_poly.pdbx_seq_one_letter_code
_entity_poly.pdbx_strand_id
1 'polypeptide(L)'
;MSDDASVLLTIFLKHDQSKNLEEIQQLLGDRAWWDRFPPPGVEIVSWNVVMGIGQIVTLRMPPHLINVVNVEIERSAWGVFTTEFYPTYDFVPVRERLKRQWKEQLESKAG
;
A
#
# COMPACT_ATOMS: atom_id res chain seq x y z
N MET A 1 -19.64 -9.87 5.28
CA MET A 1 -19.32 -8.87 4.27
C MET A 1 -18.50 -9.52 3.16
N SER A 2 -18.81 -9.20 1.94
CA SER A 2 -18.11 -9.76 0.79
C SER A 2 -16.76 -9.10 0.60
N ASP A 3 -15.72 -9.90 0.28
CA ASP A 3 -14.39 -9.38 -0.08
C ASP A 3 -14.44 -8.50 -1.33
N ASP A 4 -15.51 -8.65 -2.16
CA ASP A 4 -15.69 -7.85 -3.36
C ASP A 4 -15.84 -6.35 -3.06
N ALA A 5 -16.20 -5.99 -1.83
CA ALA A 5 -16.33 -4.61 -1.43
C ALA A 5 -15.01 -3.97 -1.01
N SER A 6 -13.93 -4.75 -0.93
CA SER A 6 -12.65 -4.20 -0.49
C SER A 6 -11.84 -3.67 -1.67
N VAL A 7 -10.97 -2.70 -1.35
CA VAL A 7 -10.02 -2.13 -2.32
C VAL A 7 -8.62 -2.24 -1.76
N LEU A 8 -7.64 -2.20 -2.65
CA LEU A 8 -6.23 -2.15 -2.27
C LEU A 8 -5.73 -0.72 -2.46
N LEU A 9 -4.95 -0.26 -1.51
CA LEU A 9 -4.30 1.04 -1.57
C LEU A 9 -2.81 0.85 -1.30
N THR A 10 -1.97 1.26 -2.25
CA THR A 10 -0.53 1.21 -2.10
C THR A 10 -0.02 2.61 -1.78
N ILE A 11 0.76 2.71 -0.72
CA ILE A 11 1.25 3.98 -0.22
C ILE A 11 2.77 3.95 -0.19
N PHE A 12 3.39 4.95 -0.81
CA PHE A 12 4.82 5.16 -0.72
C PHE A 12 5.10 6.13 0.41
N LEU A 13 5.89 5.67 1.38
CA LEU A 13 6.33 6.47 2.52
C LEU A 13 7.79 6.81 2.29
N LYS A 14 8.05 7.93 1.62
CA LYS A 14 9.41 8.34 1.29
C LYS A 14 10.00 9.13 2.46
N HIS A 15 11.20 8.75 2.89
CA HIS A 15 11.87 9.43 4.00
C HIS A 15 12.16 10.89 3.67
N ASP A 16 11.92 11.76 4.63
CA ASP A 16 12.41 13.13 4.58
C ASP A 16 13.90 13.08 4.88
N GLN A 17 14.73 13.28 3.87
CA GLN A 17 16.17 13.15 3.99
C GLN A 17 16.82 14.27 4.78
N SER A 18 16.06 15.29 5.18
CA SER A 18 16.56 16.31 6.11
C SER A 18 16.63 15.80 7.54
N LYS A 19 16.09 14.61 7.82
CA LYS A 19 16.05 13.99 9.14
C LYS A 19 16.82 12.67 9.11
N ASN A 20 17.48 12.33 10.20
CA ASN A 20 18.13 11.02 10.32
C ASN A 20 17.12 9.98 10.84
N LEU A 21 17.53 8.72 10.84
CA LEU A 21 16.65 7.61 11.24
C LEU A 21 16.15 7.78 12.66
N GLU A 22 17.01 8.18 13.58
CA GLU A 22 16.65 8.34 14.99
C GLU A 22 15.59 9.42 15.17
N GLU A 23 15.70 10.54 14.45
CA GLU A 23 14.72 11.61 14.49
C GLU A 23 13.37 11.14 13.94
N ILE A 24 13.39 10.39 12.84
CA ILE A 24 12.17 9.85 12.24
C ILE A 24 11.48 8.90 13.22
N GLN A 25 12.24 7.98 13.81
CA GLN A 25 11.69 7.01 14.75
C GLN A 25 11.15 7.68 16.02
N GLN A 26 11.83 8.72 16.49
CA GLN A 26 11.38 9.48 17.66
C GLN A 26 10.05 10.18 17.38
N LEU A 27 9.93 10.83 16.22
CA LEU A 27 8.68 11.51 15.84
C LEU A 27 7.53 10.54 15.71
N LEU A 28 7.76 9.41 15.08
CA LEU A 28 6.73 8.38 14.92
C LEU A 28 6.29 7.81 16.26
N GLY A 29 7.27 7.57 17.15
CA GLY A 29 6.97 7.09 18.50
C GLY A 29 6.16 8.08 19.30
N ASP A 30 6.53 9.36 19.24
CA ASP A 30 5.84 10.44 19.96
C ASP A 30 4.39 10.59 19.50
N ARG A 31 4.11 10.25 18.25
CA ARG A 31 2.77 10.33 17.66
C ARG A 31 2.01 9.01 17.71
N ALA A 32 2.58 8.00 18.36
CA ALA A 32 1.98 6.67 18.49
C ALA A 32 1.69 5.99 17.14
N TRP A 33 2.53 6.24 16.15
CA TRP A 33 2.40 5.66 14.80
C TRP A 33 2.24 4.14 14.82
N TRP A 34 3.04 3.47 15.62
CA TRP A 34 3.07 2.00 15.66
C TRP A 34 1.77 1.39 16.17
N ASP A 35 1.01 2.15 16.95
CA ASP A 35 -0.27 1.72 17.48
C ASP A 35 -1.44 2.20 16.62
N ARG A 36 -1.32 3.37 16.03
CA ARG A 36 -2.41 4.04 15.33
C ARG A 36 -2.53 3.65 13.86
N PHE A 37 -1.43 3.23 13.25
CA PHE A 37 -1.43 2.89 11.83
C PHE A 37 -1.14 1.40 11.64
N PRO A 38 -1.97 0.65 10.90
CA PRO A 38 -3.18 1.11 10.20
C PRO A 38 -4.37 1.25 11.15
N PRO A 39 -5.37 2.09 10.76
CA PRO A 39 -6.58 2.23 11.58
C PRO A 39 -7.39 0.93 11.64
N PRO A 40 -8.31 0.81 12.61
CA PRO A 40 -9.17 -0.38 12.69
C PRO A 40 -9.94 -0.62 11.39
N GLY A 41 -10.06 -1.89 11.01
CA GLY A 41 -10.76 -2.29 9.79
C GLY A 41 -9.87 -2.30 8.55
N VAL A 42 -8.61 -1.95 8.69
CA VAL A 42 -7.65 -1.90 7.58
C VAL A 42 -6.64 -3.03 7.77
N GLU A 43 -6.46 -3.85 6.74
CA GLU A 43 -5.54 -4.99 6.75
C GLU A 43 -4.23 -4.62 6.06
N ILE A 44 -3.10 -4.99 6.67
CA ILE A 44 -1.80 -4.88 6.02
C ILE A 44 -1.62 -6.08 5.10
N VAL A 45 -1.56 -5.84 3.79
CA VAL A 45 -1.27 -6.90 2.82
C VAL A 45 0.24 -7.10 2.71
N SER A 46 0.99 -6.01 2.63
CA SER A 46 2.45 -6.06 2.60
C SER A 46 3.00 -4.72 3.09
N TRP A 47 4.20 -4.76 3.65
CA TRP A 47 4.88 -3.56 4.10
C TRP A 47 6.37 -3.82 3.96
N ASN A 48 7.02 -3.17 3.01
CA ASN A 48 8.41 -3.44 2.67
C ASN A 48 9.24 -2.18 2.73
N VAL A 49 10.49 -2.34 3.12
CA VAL A 49 11.47 -1.26 3.05
C VAL A 49 12.06 -1.23 1.63
N VAL A 50 12.12 -0.03 1.06
CA VAL A 50 12.87 0.23 -0.17
C VAL A 50 14.11 0.96 0.26
N MET A 51 15.25 0.28 0.22
CA MET A 51 16.49 0.82 0.79
C MET A 51 16.86 2.13 0.15
N GLY A 52 17.18 3.11 0.99
CA GLY A 52 17.57 4.45 0.55
C GLY A 52 16.42 5.39 0.20
N ILE A 53 15.21 4.87 0.04
CA ILE A 53 14.06 5.68 -0.35
C ILE A 53 13.04 5.80 0.79
N GLY A 54 12.64 4.66 1.35
CA GLY A 54 11.62 4.63 2.38
C GLY A 54 10.90 3.30 2.44
N GLN A 55 9.58 3.34 2.44
CA GLN A 55 8.78 2.13 2.58
C GLN A 55 7.61 2.14 1.61
N ILE A 56 7.15 0.95 1.25
CA ILE A 56 5.94 0.75 0.46
C ILE A 56 5.02 -0.13 1.27
N VAL A 57 3.83 0.35 1.56
CA VAL A 57 2.81 -0.41 2.26
C VAL A 57 1.59 -0.58 1.36
N THR A 58 1.06 -1.80 1.30
CA THR A 58 -0.19 -2.08 0.60
C THR A 58 -1.22 -2.51 1.63
N LEU A 59 -2.35 -1.83 1.62
CA LEU A 59 -3.43 -2.05 2.57
C LEU A 59 -4.68 -2.53 1.84
N ARG A 60 -5.49 -3.33 2.53
CA ARG A 60 -6.83 -3.72 2.05
C ARG A 60 -7.85 -3.16 2.99
N MET A 61 -8.91 -2.58 2.44
CA MET A 61 -9.94 -1.93 3.25
C MET A 61 -11.23 -1.79 2.48
N PRO A 62 -12.36 -1.63 3.17
CA PRO A 62 -13.57 -1.13 2.51
C PRO A 62 -13.32 0.27 1.96
N PRO A 63 -13.92 0.66 0.83
CA PRO A 63 -13.65 1.97 0.23
C PRO A 63 -13.91 3.16 1.16
N HIS A 64 -14.85 3.06 2.07
CA HIS A 64 -15.18 4.17 2.97
C HIS A 64 -14.09 4.46 4.00
N LEU A 65 -13.07 3.60 4.13
CA LEU A 65 -11.96 3.83 5.06
C LEU A 65 -10.74 4.49 4.41
N ILE A 66 -10.78 4.77 3.11
CA ILE A 66 -9.66 5.40 2.42
C ILE A 66 -9.33 6.75 3.05
N ASN A 67 -10.34 7.57 3.30
CA ASN A 67 -10.13 8.88 3.93
C ASN A 67 -9.61 8.76 5.37
N VAL A 68 -10.03 7.73 6.08
CA VAL A 68 -9.54 7.49 7.45
C VAL A 68 -8.05 7.19 7.44
N VAL A 69 -7.59 6.36 6.49
CA VAL A 69 -6.17 6.06 6.32
C VAL A 69 -5.40 7.33 6.00
N ASN A 70 -5.89 8.12 5.07
CA ASN A 70 -5.24 9.38 4.70
C ASN A 70 -5.09 10.32 5.89
N VAL A 71 -6.15 10.51 6.66
CA VAL A 71 -6.13 11.39 7.83
C VAL A 71 -5.15 10.88 8.88
N GLU A 72 -5.10 9.56 9.09
CA GLU A 72 -4.17 9.00 10.07
C GLU A 72 -2.72 9.24 9.67
N ILE A 73 -2.40 9.10 8.39
CA ILE A 73 -1.06 9.40 7.90
C ILE A 73 -0.74 10.88 8.07
N GLU A 74 -1.69 11.77 7.77
CA GLU A 74 -1.48 13.20 7.96
C GLU A 74 -1.23 13.55 9.42
N ARG A 75 -1.89 12.89 10.35
CA ARG A 75 -1.70 13.16 11.79
C ARG A 75 -0.42 12.57 12.34
N SER A 76 -0.09 11.33 11.94
CA SER A 76 0.97 10.57 12.59
C SER A 76 2.30 10.64 11.87
N ALA A 77 2.30 10.89 10.56
CA ALA A 77 3.50 10.84 9.74
C ALA A 77 3.80 12.14 8.99
N TRP A 78 3.03 13.19 9.24
CA TRP A 78 3.23 14.47 8.55
C TRP A 78 4.61 15.03 8.87
N GLY A 79 5.35 15.41 7.83
CA GLY A 79 6.69 15.95 7.99
C GLY A 79 7.77 14.90 8.25
N VAL A 80 7.37 13.62 8.41
CA VAL A 80 8.30 12.50 8.56
C VAL A 80 8.53 11.83 7.23
N PHE A 81 7.43 11.65 6.47
CA PHE A 81 7.47 11.06 5.14
C PHE A 81 6.84 12.00 4.12
N THR A 82 7.34 11.93 2.89
CA THR A 82 6.62 12.40 1.72
C THR A 82 5.80 11.21 1.22
N THR A 83 4.49 11.36 1.08
CA THR A 83 3.60 10.24 0.81
C THR A 83 2.98 10.34 -0.58
N GLU A 84 2.79 9.16 -1.21
CA GLU A 84 2.07 9.03 -2.48
C GLU A 84 1.10 7.87 -2.31
N PHE A 85 -0.14 8.05 -2.79
CA PHE A 85 -1.23 7.10 -2.62
C PHE A 85 -1.71 6.64 -3.99
N TYR A 86 -1.78 5.32 -4.19
CA TYR A 86 -2.22 4.76 -5.46
C TYR A 86 -3.21 3.62 -5.22
N PRO A 87 -4.45 3.73 -5.72
CA PRO A 87 -5.34 2.57 -5.78
C PRO A 87 -4.68 1.49 -6.63
N THR A 88 -4.73 0.26 -6.16
CA THR A 88 -4.09 -0.85 -6.85
C THR A 88 -5.04 -2.04 -6.92
N TYR A 89 -4.74 -3.00 -7.78
CA TYR A 89 -5.43 -4.27 -7.78
C TYR A 89 -4.45 -5.39 -8.12
N ASP A 90 -4.79 -6.60 -7.71
CA ASP A 90 -3.94 -7.76 -7.92
C ASP A 90 -4.02 -8.18 -9.40
N PHE A 91 -2.89 -8.09 -10.09
CA PHE A 91 -2.83 -8.42 -11.50
C PHE A 91 -2.60 -9.93 -11.75
N VAL A 92 -2.24 -10.69 -10.74
CA VAL A 92 -1.93 -12.12 -10.92
C VAL A 92 -3.08 -12.90 -11.57
N PRO A 93 -4.34 -12.77 -11.10
CA PRO A 93 -5.44 -13.48 -11.77
C PRO A 93 -5.65 -13.01 -13.21
N VAL A 94 -5.45 -11.73 -13.48
CA VAL A 94 -5.57 -11.17 -14.84
C VAL A 94 -4.47 -11.74 -15.72
N ARG A 95 -3.24 -11.77 -15.22
CA ARG A 95 -2.09 -12.31 -15.94
C ARG A 95 -2.31 -13.77 -16.30
N GLU A 96 -2.83 -14.57 -15.38
CA GLU A 96 -3.09 -15.98 -15.64
C GLU A 96 -4.14 -16.18 -16.74
N ARG A 97 -5.20 -15.37 -16.70
CA ARG A 97 -6.23 -15.40 -17.74
C ARG A 97 -5.66 -15.02 -19.11
N LEU A 98 -4.87 -13.95 -19.15
CA LEU A 98 -4.26 -13.49 -20.39
C LEU A 98 -3.30 -14.53 -20.95
N LYS A 99 -2.53 -15.19 -20.10
CA LYS A 99 -1.61 -16.25 -20.50
C LYS A 99 -2.37 -17.42 -21.13
N ARG A 100 -3.49 -17.84 -20.53
CA ARG A 100 -4.32 -18.91 -21.12
C ARG A 100 -4.87 -18.50 -22.47
N GLN A 101 -5.40 -17.29 -22.60
CA GLN A 101 -5.92 -16.77 -23.85
C GLN A 101 -4.84 -16.73 -24.92
N TRP A 102 -3.65 -16.29 -24.57
CA TRP A 102 -2.53 -16.24 -25.50
C TRP A 102 -2.14 -17.64 -25.97
N LYS A 103 -2.08 -18.62 -25.09
CA LYS A 103 -1.77 -20.01 -25.46
C LYS A 103 -2.85 -20.60 -26.38
N GLU A 104 -4.11 -20.35 -26.08
CA GLU A 104 -5.21 -20.80 -26.92
C GLU A 104 -5.11 -20.21 -28.34
N GLN A 105 -4.75 -18.94 -28.45
CA GLN A 105 -4.53 -18.31 -29.76
C GLN A 105 -3.38 -18.96 -30.54
N LEU A 106 -2.29 -19.31 -29.84
CA LEU A 106 -1.18 -19.99 -30.47
C LEU A 106 -1.59 -21.38 -31.01
N GLU A 107 -2.32 -22.14 -30.20
CA GLU A 107 -2.81 -23.47 -30.61
C GLU A 107 -3.76 -23.36 -31.79
N SER A 108 -4.65 -22.37 -31.79
CA SER A 108 -5.58 -22.14 -32.88
C SER A 108 -4.85 -21.81 -34.18
N LYS A 109 -3.76 -21.02 -34.11
CA LYS A 109 -2.96 -20.69 -35.30
C LYS A 109 -2.12 -21.86 -35.80
N ALA A 110 -1.67 -22.72 -34.87
CA ALA A 110 -0.86 -23.88 -35.23
C ALA A 110 -1.69 -24.99 -35.84
N GLY A 111 -2.98 -25.01 -35.55
CA GLY A 111 -3.89 -25.99 -36.12
C GLY A 111 -4.46 -25.55 -37.47
#